data_c1b78ffd31f37a263cd8442ef324b8b6
#
_entry.id   c1b78ffd31f37a263cd8442ef324b8b6
#
_cell.length_a   1.000
_cell.length_b   1.000
_cell.length_c   1.000
_cell.angle_alpha   90.00
_cell.angle_beta   90.00
_cell.angle_gamma   90.00
#
_symmetry.space_group_name_H-M   'P 1'
#
loop_
_entity.id
_entity.type
_entity.pdbx_description
1 polymer ?
#
loop_
_entity_poly.entity_id
_entity_poly.type
_entity_poly.pdbx_seq_one_letter_code
_entity_poly.pdbx_strand_id
1 'polypeptide(L)'
;MLIDLHTHTTGSDGSYTPKELIEAALDKNIEVLSITDHDTLDGVKSLIQKLSSVDYDLGLSHKVIICSLTSDPDRSTTSNVCMISDTGSRISDSNELTENGSRIMSSKPSMDEVRRQASVGRWTMDETKIFSNILVFVPGVEISAEFPKTLHILGYGIDINNEKLNSTLKELQDYRLNRNKRMVENLNNLGFKITLEELKKKAGGNLIGRPHFAQLMLEKGYVDSYQEAFDRYLKKGAPLYMNKKRLDPDKAIELILNAGGFPVLAHPYQTQLNDEDLHSLVKKLVSYGLRGIEVFYSQHTEEMTKKYLEFANEFNLFITAGSDFHGDNKPEIELGMQVPYTFLQKFLCEI
;
A
#
# COMPACT_ATOMS: atom_id res chain seq x y z
N MET A 1 -15.04 11.33 2.72
CA MET A 1 -13.66 10.99 3.13
C MET A 1 -12.82 10.79 1.90
N LEU A 2 -11.70 11.48 1.80
CA LEU A 2 -10.72 11.26 0.74
C LEU A 2 -9.65 10.29 1.25
N ILE A 3 -9.52 9.14 0.62
CA ILE A 3 -8.69 8.03 1.11
C ILE A 3 -7.95 7.34 -0.04
N ASP A 4 -6.79 6.78 0.23
CA ASP A 4 -6.12 5.87 -0.68
C ASP A 4 -5.36 4.77 0.07
N LEU A 5 -5.91 3.58 0.07
CA LEU A 5 -5.31 2.43 0.75
C LEU A 5 -4.49 1.53 -0.20
N HIS A 6 -4.38 1.88 -1.49
CA HIS A 6 -3.67 1.08 -2.47
C HIS A 6 -2.80 1.96 -3.34
N THR A 7 -1.54 2.12 -2.94
CA THR A 7 -0.57 2.97 -3.63
C THR A 7 0.80 2.31 -3.70
N HIS A 8 1.55 2.64 -4.76
CA HIS A 8 2.87 2.11 -5.03
C HIS A 8 3.93 3.21 -5.07
N THR A 9 5.11 2.88 -4.57
CA THR A 9 6.26 3.78 -4.53
C THR A 9 7.44 3.22 -5.33
N THR A 10 8.56 3.96 -5.35
CA THR A 10 9.84 3.44 -5.87
C THR A 10 10.37 2.23 -5.08
N GLY A 11 9.70 1.84 -3.99
CA GLY A 11 9.94 0.57 -3.30
C GLY A 11 9.55 -0.62 -4.18
N SER A 12 8.58 -0.46 -5.08
CA SER A 12 8.17 -1.47 -6.05
C SER A 12 8.22 -0.96 -7.50
N ASP A 13 7.12 -0.53 -8.05
CA ASP A 13 6.95 -0.09 -9.43
C ASP A 13 6.18 1.23 -9.59
N GLY A 14 6.02 1.99 -8.51
CA GLY A 14 5.61 3.39 -8.56
C GLY A 14 6.76 4.32 -8.94
N SER A 15 6.45 5.52 -9.41
CA SER A 15 7.44 6.54 -9.75
C SER A 15 7.77 7.49 -8.59
N TYR A 16 6.86 7.61 -7.61
CA TYR A 16 7.07 8.48 -6.45
C TYR A 16 7.87 7.76 -5.37
N THR A 17 8.83 8.47 -4.77
CA THR A 17 9.43 8.01 -3.53
C THR A 17 8.38 8.01 -2.40
N PRO A 18 8.56 7.24 -1.32
CA PRO A 18 7.63 7.28 -0.18
C PRO A 18 7.42 8.70 0.38
N LYS A 19 8.45 9.56 0.30
CA LYS A 19 8.37 10.96 0.72
C LYS A 19 7.45 11.77 -0.21
N GLU A 20 7.70 11.74 -1.51
CA GLU A 20 6.90 12.44 -2.51
C GLU A 20 5.43 12.00 -2.46
N LEU A 21 5.18 10.72 -2.22
CA LEU A 21 3.81 10.21 -2.08
C LEU A 21 3.09 10.79 -0.85
N ILE A 22 3.75 10.86 0.31
CA ILE A 22 3.18 11.50 1.52
C ILE A 22 2.93 12.99 1.27
N GLU A 23 3.88 13.70 0.68
CA GLU A 23 3.72 15.12 0.35
C GLU A 23 2.53 15.35 -0.59
N ALA A 24 2.41 14.56 -1.65
CA ALA A 24 1.28 14.61 -2.57
C ALA A 24 -0.07 14.27 -1.89
N ALA A 25 -0.07 13.33 -0.95
CA ALA A 25 -1.26 12.98 -0.18
C ALA A 25 -1.71 14.12 0.74
N LEU A 26 -0.76 14.78 1.39
CA LEU A 26 -1.02 15.95 2.24
C LEU A 26 -1.54 17.13 1.42
N ASP A 27 -0.93 17.42 0.28
CA ASP A 27 -1.35 18.50 -0.65
C ASP A 27 -2.78 18.27 -1.16
N LYS A 28 -3.16 17.02 -1.37
CA LYS A 28 -4.52 16.63 -1.77
C LYS A 28 -5.51 16.51 -0.60
N ASN A 29 -5.06 16.70 0.65
CA ASN A 29 -5.84 16.50 1.86
C ASN A 29 -6.41 15.06 1.98
N ILE A 30 -5.61 14.06 1.64
CA ILE A 30 -5.97 12.66 1.88
C ILE A 30 -5.97 12.41 3.39
N GLU A 31 -7.05 11.82 3.88
CA GLU A 31 -7.27 11.58 5.31
C GLU A 31 -6.60 10.27 5.77
N VAL A 32 -6.62 9.24 4.92
CA VAL A 32 -5.98 7.93 5.20
C VAL A 32 -5.24 7.45 3.98
N LEU A 33 -3.98 7.04 4.17
CA LEU A 33 -3.10 6.54 3.12
C LEU A 33 -2.44 5.22 3.54
N SER A 34 -2.27 4.31 2.58
CA SER A 34 -1.40 3.15 2.74
C SER A 34 -0.43 3.04 1.57
N ILE A 35 0.82 2.70 1.85
CA ILE A 35 1.79 2.21 0.86
C ILE A 35 1.68 0.69 0.84
N THR A 36 1.42 0.12 -0.33
CA THR A 36 1.20 -1.31 -0.55
C THR A 36 2.10 -1.86 -1.65
N ASP A 37 3.37 -1.50 -1.61
CA ASP A 37 4.37 -1.94 -2.59
C ASP A 37 4.33 -3.45 -2.85
N HIS A 38 4.47 -3.85 -4.12
CA HIS A 38 4.43 -5.25 -4.54
C HIS A 38 5.54 -6.10 -3.92
N ASP A 39 5.19 -7.13 -3.15
CA ASP A 39 6.10 -8.14 -2.58
C ASP A 39 7.29 -7.53 -1.80
N THR A 40 7.14 -6.30 -1.24
CA THR A 40 8.19 -5.61 -0.47
C THR A 40 7.62 -4.68 0.60
N LEU A 41 8.41 -4.41 1.64
CA LEU A 41 8.14 -3.41 2.66
C LEU A 41 9.13 -2.22 2.60
N ASP A 42 9.96 -2.14 1.56
CA ASP A 42 11.03 -1.16 1.49
C ASP A 42 10.50 0.28 1.50
N GLY A 43 9.39 0.54 0.78
CA GLY A 43 8.73 1.84 0.78
C GLY A 43 8.21 2.24 2.17
N VAL A 44 7.46 1.35 2.81
CA VAL A 44 6.93 1.55 4.16
C VAL A 44 8.04 1.76 5.19
N LYS A 45 9.07 0.90 5.19
CA LYS A 45 10.21 1.01 6.12
C LYS A 45 10.99 2.29 5.93
N SER A 46 11.27 2.67 4.66
CA SER A 46 11.94 3.93 4.33
C SER A 46 11.16 5.14 4.85
N LEU A 47 9.85 5.14 4.71
CA LEU A 47 8.99 6.21 5.22
C LEU A 47 9.05 6.27 6.75
N ILE A 48 8.80 5.15 7.44
CA ILE A 48 8.76 5.10 8.91
C ILE A 48 10.12 5.51 9.50
N GLN A 49 11.23 5.05 8.91
CA GLN A 49 12.57 5.44 9.34
C GLN A 49 12.78 6.95 9.21
N LYS A 50 12.34 7.56 8.10
CA LYS A 50 12.42 9.00 7.89
C LYS A 50 11.56 9.78 8.88
N LEU A 51 10.30 9.39 9.07
CA LEU A 51 9.38 10.03 10.02
C LEU A 51 9.87 9.94 11.47
N SER A 52 10.68 8.95 11.81
CA SER A 52 11.29 8.76 13.13
C SER A 52 12.59 9.54 13.33
N SER A 53 13.17 10.12 12.27
CA SER A 53 14.40 10.90 12.37
C SER A 53 14.13 12.31 12.89
N VAL A 54 15.00 12.81 13.80
CA VAL A 54 14.85 14.12 14.46
C VAL A 54 14.91 15.30 13.47
N ASP A 55 15.49 15.10 12.29
CA ASP A 55 15.71 16.14 11.27
C ASP A 55 14.65 16.14 10.16
N TYR A 56 13.60 15.31 10.28
CA TYR A 56 12.59 15.23 9.23
C TYR A 56 11.53 16.32 9.41
N ASP A 57 11.73 17.42 8.70
CA ASP A 57 10.75 18.50 8.56
C ASP A 57 9.99 18.32 7.22
N LEU A 58 8.70 18.03 7.31
CA LEU A 58 7.81 18.02 6.13
C LEU A 58 7.53 19.44 5.61
N GLY A 59 7.98 20.49 6.34
CA GLY A 59 7.70 21.88 5.99
C GLY A 59 6.23 22.28 6.09
N LEU A 60 5.41 21.42 6.64
CA LEU A 60 3.95 21.53 6.64
C LEU A 60 3.41 21.52 8.08
N SER A 61 2.35 22.24 8.33
CA SER A 61 1.61 22.22 9.61
C SER A 61 0.80 20.92 9.81
N HIS A 62 1.17 19.84 9.14
CA HIS A 62 0.43 18.58 9.13
C HIS A 62 1.07 17.55 10.08
N LYS A 63 0.23 16.69 10.65
CA LYS A 63 0.63 15.55 11.48
C LYS A 63 0.40 14.26 10.74
N VAL A 64 1.38 13.37 10.75
CA VAL A 64 1.24 11.99 10.25
C VAL A 64 1.12 11.05 11.45
N ILE A 65 0.04 10.30 11.51
CA ILE A 65 -0.20 9.28 12.54
C ILE A 65 0.00 7.91 11.88
N ILE A 66 0.93 7.11 12.42
CA ILE A 66 1.18 5.76 11.94
C ILE A 66 0.36 4.77 12.78
N CYS A 67 -0.55 4.04 12.14
CA CYS A 67 -1.33 2.99 12.76
C CYS A 67 -0.69 1.63 12.44
N SER A 68 -0.13 0.97 13.45
CA SER A 68 0.35 -0.42 13.34
C SER A 68 -0.16 -1.25 14.51
N LEU A 69 -0.55 -2.48 14.21
CA LEU A 69 -0.86 -3.46 15.26
C LEU A 69 0.47 -4.05 15.76
N THR A 70 0.81 -3.78 17.03
CA THR A 70 1.89 -4.50 17.69
C THR A 70 1.28 -5.56 18.59
N SER A 71 1.66 -6.82 18.40
CA SER A 71 1.40 -7.87 19.38
C SER A 71 2.29 -7.65 20.59
N ASP A 72 1.73 -7.13 21.68
CA ASP A 72 2.38 -7.17 22.98
C ASP A 72 2.25 -8.61 23.52
N PRO A 73 3.35 -9.37 23.68
CA PRO A 73 3.28 -10.76 24.16
C PRO A 73 2.72 -10.91 25.57
N ASP A 74 2.66 -9.82 26.35
CA ASP A 74 2.18 -9.82 27.74
C ASP A 74 0.72 -9.34 27.90
N ARG A 75 0.04 -8.96 26.82
CA ARG A 75 -1.37 -8.54 26.86
C ARG A 75 -2.22 -9.38 25.93
N SER A 76 -3.26 -9.98 26.48
CA SER A 76 -4.31 -10.73 25.76
C SER A 76 -5.20 -9.84 24.87
N THR A 77 -4.81 -8.58 24.62
CA THR A 77 -5.49 -7.61 23.77
C THR A 77 -4.48 -6.95 22.84
N THR A 78 -4.73 -6.99 21.54
CA THR A 78 -4.03 -6.21 20.53
C THR A 78 -4.14 -4.72 20.90
N SER A 79 -3.01 -4.06 21.16
CA SER A 79 -2.96 -2.62 21.40
C SER A 79 -2.45 -1.93 20.14
N ASN A 80 -3.24 -0.99 19.63
CA ASN A 80 -2.80 -0.10 18.56
C ASN A 80 -1.69 0.83 19.10
N VAL A 81 -0.49 0.73 18.55
CA VAL A 81 0.58 1.68 18.83
C VAL A 81 0.51 2.79 17.80
N CYS A 82 0.15 3.97 18.27
CA CYS A 82 0.12 5.17 17.44
C CYS A 82 1.40 5.96 17.70
N MET A 83 2.29 6.07 16.69
CA MET A 83 3.43 6.98 16.74
C MET A 83 3.03 8.29 16.08
N ILE A 84 3.21 9.40 16.80
CA ILE A 84 2.92 10.74 16.29
C ILE A 84 4.25 11.40 15.96
N SER A 85 4.50 11.73 14.69
CA SER A 85 5.57 12.65 14.33
C SER A 85 5.00 14.07 14.29
N ASP A 86 5.45 14.93 15.22
CA ASP A 86 5.06 16.34 15.26
C ASP A 86 6.10 17.16 14.49
N THR A 87 5.74 17.67 13.32
CA THR A 87 6.62 18.50 12.47
C THR A 87 6.51 19.99 12.78
N GLY A 88 5.94 20.36 13.95
CA GLY A 88 5.74 21.76 14.34
C GLY A 88 7.01 22.41 14.91
N SER A 89 7.34 23.59 14.38
CA SER A 89 8.42 24.48 14.77
C SER A 89 8.54 24.67 16.29
N ARG A 90 9.80 24.66 16.79
CA ARG A 90 10.14 25.18 18.12
C ARG A 90 9.72 26.65 18.23
N ILE A 91 8.71 26.91 19.04
CA ILE A 91 8.50 28.27 19.57
C ILE A 91 9.55 28.46 20.64
N SER A 92 10.51 29.35 20.40
CA SER A 92 11.45 29.81 21.37
C SER A 92 10.71 30.47 22.54
N ASP A 93 10.91 29.96 23.77
CA ASP A 93 10.43 30.62 24.98
C ASP A 93 11.19 31.96 25.15
N SER A 94 10.49 33.05 24.79
CA SER A 94 10.83 34.37 25.30
C SER A 94 9.70 34.82 26.23
N ASN A 95 9.99 34.78 27.54
CA ASN A 95 9.18 35.40 28.60
C ASN A 95 9.05 36.89 28.34
N GLU A 96 7.88 37.39 28.06
CA GLU A 96 7.48 38.75 28.43
C GLU A 96 6.11 38.70 29.13
N LEU A 97 6.18 39.11 30.41
CA LEU A 97 5.06 39.37 31.28
C LEU A 97 4.34 40.65 30.81
N THR A 98 3.09 40.59 30.42
CA THR A 98 2.20 41.71 30.45
C THR A 98 1.00 41.39 31.31
N GLU A 99 0.80 42.16 32.34
CA GLU A 99 -0.39 42.19 33.20
C GLU A 99 -1.62 42.60 32.39
N ASN A 100 -2.58 41.72 32.25
CA ASN A 100 -4.02 42.00 32.41
C ASN A 100 -4.81 40.71 32.17
N GLY A 101 -5.63 40.38 33.16
CA GLY A 101 -6.27 39.08 33.31
C GLY A 101 -7.25 38.70 32.21
N SER A 102 -6.95 37.63 31.54
CA SER A 102 -7.90 36.67 30.97
C SER A 102 -7.15 35.34 30.77
N ARG A 103 -7.44 34.36 31.59
CA ARG A 103 -6.89 33.03 31.53
C ARG A 103 -7.42 32.32 30.27
N ILE A 104 -6.68 32.33 29.19
CA ILE A 104 -6.84 31.36 28.10
C ILE A 104 -6.04 30.14 28.52
N MET A 105 -6.70 29.05 28.88
CA MET A 105 -6.07 27.75 29.14
C MET A 105 -5.56 27.18 27.82
N SER A 106 -4.27 27.34 27.52
CA SER A 106 -3.56 26.54 26.54
C SER A 106 -2.89 25.36 27.26
N SER A 107 -3.66 24.36 27.64
CA SER A 107 -3.09 23.08 28.06
C SER A 107 -2.99 22.17 26.84
N LYS A 108 -1.74 21.80 26.45
CA LYS A 108 -1.51 20.67 25.54
C LYS A 108 -2.19 19.45 26.16
N PRO A 109 -3.01 18.68 25.39
CA PRO A 109 -3.59 17.44 25.91
C PRO A 109 -2.45 16.50 26.35
N SER A 110 -2.58 15.90 27.52
CA SER A 110 -1.62 14.92 28.03
C SER A 110 -1.68 13.66 27.15
N MET A 111 -0.57 12.90 27.06
CA MET A 111 -0.53 11.61 26.34
C MET A 111 -1.61 10.64 26.82
N ASP A 112 -2.08 10.75 28.06
CA ASP A 112 -3.18 9.96 28.61
C ASP A 112 -4.56 10.40 28.08
N GLU A 113 -4.70 11.64 27.70
CA GLU A 113 -5.91 12.18 27.08
C GLU A 113 -6.02 11.76 25.60
N VAL A 114 -4.90 11.77 24.89
CA VAL A 114 -4.78 11.22 23.53
C VAL A 114 -5.05 9.71 23.53
N ARG A 115 -4.49 8.97 24.52
CA ARG A 115 -4.76 7.52 24.69
C ARG A 115 -6.19 7.21 25.06
N ARG A 116 -6.88 8.04 25.88
CA ARG A 116 -8.29 7.89 26.21
C ARG A 116 -9.18 8.15 25.00
N GLN A 117 -8.85 9.11 24.15
CA GLN A 117 -9.61 9.41 22.94
C GLN A 117 -9.43 8.31 21.86
N ALA A 118 -8.24 7.72 21.75
CA ALA A 118 -8.00 6.58 20.87
C ALA A 118 -8.65 5.26 21.36
N SER A 119 -8.82 5.09 22.68
CA SER A 119 -9.40 3.87 23.27
C SER A 119 -10.95 3.86 23.35
N VAL A 120 -11.59 5.02 23.13
CA VAL A 120 -13.05 5.14 23.10
C VAL A 120 -13.46 5.33 21.64
N GLY A 121 -13.58 4.25 20.87
CA GLY A 121 -13.98 4.21 19.46
C GLY A 121 -15.30 4.91 19.14
N ARG A 122 -15.36 6.22 19.35
CA ARG A 122 -16.53 7.06 19.09
C ARG A 122 -16.08 8.35 18.41
N TRP A 123 -15.84 8.25 17.11
CA TRP A 123 -15.71 9.44 16.25
C TRP A 123 -17.11 10.04 16.06
N THR A 124 -17.40 11.17 16.68
CA THR A 124 -18.65 11.91 16.42
C THR A 124 -18.39 12.97 15.35
N MET A 125 -19.41 13.21 14.50
CA MET A 125 -19.35 14.10 13.32
C MET A 125 -18.90 15.56 13.60
N ASP A 126 -18.83 15.99 14.85
CA ASP A 126 -18.46 17.36 15.21
C ASP A 126 -16.96 17.55 15.44
N GLU A 127 -16.19 16.43 15.47
CA GLU A 127 -14.73 16.45 15.65
C GLU A 127 -13.97 16.59 14.33
N THR A 128 -14.64 16.54 13.18
CA THR A 128 -14.05 16.66 11.84
C THR A 128 -13.30 17.98 11.59
N LYS A 129 -13.57 19.03 12.34
CA LYS A 129 -12.83 20.30 12.26
C LYS A 129 -11.47 20.29 12.97
N ILE A 130 -11.21 19.33 13.86
CA ILE A 130 -9.95 19.22 14.61
C ILE A 130 -8.90 18.46 13.78
N PHE A 131 -9.32 17.68 12.79
CA PHE A 131 -8.45 16.79 11.99
C PHE A 131 -8.08 17.36 10.61
N SER A 132 -8.34 18.62 10.31
CA SER A 132 -8.09 19.20 8.98
C SER A 132 -6.63 19.15 8.51
N ASN A 133 -5.70 18.65 9.35
CA ASN A 133 -4.26 18.56 9.02
C ASN A 133 -3.64 17.25 9.51
N ILE A 134 -4.40 16.17 9.60
CA ILE A 134 -3.91 14.86 10.05
C ILE A 134 -4.04 13.86 8.91
N LEU A 135 -2.92 13.24 8.52
CA LEU A 135 -2.88 12.07 7.66
C LEU A 135 -2.68 10.82 8.51
N VAL A 136 -3.61 9.87 8.42
CA VAL A 136 -3.45 8.55 9.02
C VAL A 136 -2.72 7.65 8.01
N PHE A 137 -1.53 7.16 8.38
CA PHE A 137 -0.76 6.24 7.56
C PHE A 137 -0.91 4.81 8.07
N VAL A 138 -1.34 3.91 7.20
CA VAL A 138 -1.52 2.49 7.47
C VAL A 138 -0.42 1.70 6.76
N PRO A 139 0.53 1.07 7.48
CA PRO A 139 1.52 0.20 6.86
C PRO A 139 0.86 -0.94 6.09
N GLY A 140 1.24 -1.13 4.83
CA GLY A 140 0.65 -2.14 3.98
C GLY A 140 1.66 -2.86 3.10
N VAL A 141 1.18 -3.87 2.39
CA VAL A 141 1.90 -4.63 1.36
C VAL A 141 0.89 -5.20 0.38
N GLU A 142 1.26 -5.32 -0.89
CA GLU A 142 0.50 -6.09 -1.87
C GLU A 142 1.26 -7.35 -2.26
N ILE A 143 0.73 -8.52 -1.89
CA ILE A 143 1.35 -9.83 -2.17
C ILE A 143 0.75 -10.42 -3.44
N SER A 144 1.62 -10.71 -4.42
CA SER A 144 1.22 -11.43 -5.63
C SER A 144 1.00 -12.90 -5.33
N ALA A 145 -0.24 -13.39 -5.45
CA ALA A 145 -0.57 -14.81 -5.26
C ALA A 145 -0.55 -15.61 -6.57
N GLU A 146 -0.33 -16.93 -6.47
CA GLU A 146 -0.35 -17.83 -7.63
C GLU A 146 -1.78 -18.01 -8.12
N PHE A 147 -2.00 -17.62 -9.37
CA PHE A 147 -3.29 -17.70 -10.03
C PHE A 147 -3.11 -17.66 -11.56
N PRO A 148 -4.03 -18.21 -12.37
CA PRO A 148 -3.92 -18.20 -13.83
C PRO A 148 -3.81 -16.80 -14.46
N LYS A 149 -4.46 -15.82 -13.84
CA LYS A 149 -4.41 -14.40 -14.20
C LYS A 149 -3.76 -13.58 -13.09
N THR A 150 -4.34 -12.45 -12.70
CA THR A 150 -3.87 -11.62 -11.59
C THR A 150 -4.69 -11.89 -10.34
N LEU A 151 -4.02 -12.26 -9.27
CA LEU A 151 -4.59 -12.35 -7.94
C LEU A 151 -3.62 -11.73 -6.96
N HIS A 152 -4.03 -10.64 -6.33
CA HIS A 152 -3.22 -9.97 -5.32
C HIS A 152 -3.98 -9.91 -4.00
N ILE A 153 -3.24 -10.02 -2.91
CA ILE A 153 -3.76 -9.91 -1.55
C ILE A 153 -3.06 -8.72 -0.88
N LEU A 154 -3.83 -7.71 -0.55
CA LEU A 154 -3.37 -6.58 0.26
C LEU A 154 -3.29 -7.00 1.72
N GLY A 155 -2.25 -6.57 2.41
CA GLY A 155 -2.13 -6.71 3.86
C GLY A 155 -2.06 -5.32 4.49
N TYR A 156 -2.94 -5.01 5.43
CA TYR A 156 -2.97 -3.72 6.13
C TYR A 156 -2.68 -3.88 7.61
N GLY A 157 -2.12 -2.84 8.24
CA GLY A 157 -1.83 -2.84 9.67
C GLY A 157 -0.80 -3.88 10.10
N ILE A 158 0.07 -4.30 9.19
CA ILE A 158 1.07 -5.34 9.40
C ILE A 158 2.20 -4.88 10.33
N ASP A 159 2.72 -5.79 11.13
CA ASP A 159 4.00 -5.57 11.82
C ASP A 159 5.15 -5.64 10.80
N ILE A 160 5.70 -4.49 10.48
CA ILE A 160 6.80 -4.34 9.51
C ILE A 160 8.11 -5.05 9.96
N ASN A 161 8.22 -5.41 11.24
CA ASN A 161 9.37 -6.12 11.80
C ASN A 161 9.14 -7.62 11.88
N ASN A 162 7.96 -8.13 11.51
CA ASN A 162 7.68 -9.56 11.52
C ASN A 162 8.73 -10.34 10.70
N GLU A 163 9.50 -11.19 11.34
CA GLU A 163 10.63 -11.91 10.73
C GLU A 163 10.18 -12.83 9.59
N LYS A 164 9.04 -13.53 9.77
CA LYS A 164 8.53 -14.45 8.76
C LYS A 164 8.05 -13.72 7.51
N LEU A 165 7.35 -12.58 7.67
CA LEU A 165 6.95 -11.73 6.56
C LEU A 165 8.19 -11.24 5.80
N ASN A 166 9.14 -10.64 6.51
CA ASN A 166 10.35 -10.08 5.90
C ASN A 166 11.19 -11.14 5.17
N SER A 167 11.41 -12.30 5.79
CA SER A 167 12.19 -13.38 5.17
C SER A 167 11.51 -13.94 3.92
N THR A 168 10.17 -14.11 3.96
CA THR A 168 9.41 -14.61 2.81
C THR A 168 9.39 -13.61 1.65
N LEU A 169 9.16 -12.33 1.92
CA LEU A 169 9.21 -11.29 0.89
C LEU A 169 10.62 -11.20 0.28
N LYS A 170 11.67 -11.28 1.10
CA LYS A 170 13.04 -11.31 0.62
C LYS A 170 13.32 -12.49 -0.31
N GLU A 171 12.84 -13.68 0.03
CA GLU A 171 12.96 -14.87 -0.83
C GLU A 171 12.27 -14.64 -2.20
N LEU A 172 11.07 -14.04 -2.23
CA LEU A 172 10.37 -13.70 -3.48
C LEU A 172 11.15 -12.68 -4.32
N GLN A 173 11.73 -11.66 -3.69
CA GLN A 173 12.56 -10.64 -4.34
C GLN A 173 13.83 -11.27 -4.94
N ASP A 174 14.55 -12.11 -4.19
CA ASP A 174 15.76 -12.79 -4.64
C ASP A 174 15.47 -13.73 -5.82
N TYR A 175 14.34 -14.45 -5.78
CA TYR A 175 13.89 -15.25 -6.91
C TYR A 175 13.61 -14.38 -8.15
N ARG A 176 12.94 -13.22 -7.97
CA ARG A 176 12.68 -12.26 -9.06
C ARG A 176 13.98 -11.71 -9.65
N LEU A 177 14.93 -11.32 -8.79
CA LEU A 177 16.24 -10.84 -9.25
C LEU A 177 16.99 -11.89 -10.07
N ASN A 178 17.03 -13.14 -9.59
CA ASN A 178 17.68 -14.24 -10.30
C ASN A 178 16.97 -14.57 -11.62
N ARG A 179 15.64 -14.53 -11.65
CA ARG A 179 14.87 -14.64 -12.89
C ARG A 179 15.26 -13.53 -13.89
N ASN A 180 15.34 -12.30 -13.43
CA ASN A 180 15.63 -11.15 -14.28
C ASN A 180 17.06 -11.22 -14.86
N LYS A 181 18.06 -11.69 -14.08
CA LYS A 181 19.41 -11.97 -14.58
C LYS A 181 19.39 -12.97 -15.74
N ARG A 182 18.67 -14.09 -15.57
CA ARG A 182 18.52 -15.11 -16.63
C ARG A 182 17.78 -14.55 -17.86
N MET A 183 16.76 -13.70 -17.66
CA MET A 183 16.08 -13.05 -18.78
C MET A 183 17.02 -12.13 -19.56
N VAL A 184 17.89 -11.38 -18.87
CA VAL A 184 18.93 -10.55 -19.51
C VAL A 184 19.93 -11.42 -20.29
N GLU A 185 20.39 -12.52 -19.71
CA GLU A 185 21.27 -13.48 -20.38
C GLU A 185 20.61 -14.03 -21.66
N ASN A 186 19.35 -14.45 -21.58
CA ASN A 186 18.60 -14.96 -22.73
C ASN A 186 18.40 -13.88 -23.82
N LEU A 187 18.12 -12.62 -23.42
CA LEU A 187 18.03 -11.48 -24.34
C LEU A 187 19.35 -11.28 -25.10
N ASN A 188 20.46 -11.26 -24.36
CA ASN A 188 21.79 -11.08 -24.95
C ASN A 188 22.14 -12.24 -25.89
N ASN A 189 21.74 -13.47 -25.57
CA ASN A 189 21.92 -14.63 -26.45
C ASN A 189 21.12 -14.52 -27.76
N LEU A 190 20.00 -13.80 -27.75
CA LEU A 190 19.21 -13.48 -28.95
C LEU A 190 19.74 -12.25 -29.72
N GLY A 191 20.85 -11.66 -29.27
CA GLY A 191 21.52 -10.53 -29.92
C GLY A 191 21.03 -9.14 -29.41
N PHE A 192 20.17 -9.09 -28.45
CA PHE A 192 19.72 -7.84 -27.82
C PHE A 192 20.74 -7.40 -26.75
N LYS A 193 21.23 -6.18 -26.84
CA LYS A 193 22.17 -5.63 -25.84
C LYS A 193 21.42 -4.87 -24.76
N ILE A 194 21.02 -5.59 -23.70
CA ILE A 194 20.34 -5.05 -22.52
C ILE A 194 21.09 -5.49 -21.27
N THR A 195 21.27 -4.57 -20.31
CA THR A 195 21.90 -4.83 -19.02
C THR A 195 20.91 -4.78 -17.87
N LEU A 196 21.25 -5.38 -16.75
CA LEU A 196 20.42 -5.33 -15.54
C LEU A 196 20.39 -3.91 -14.96
N GLU A 197 21.47 -3.14 -15.10
CA GLU A 197 21.59 -1.75 -14.66
C GLU A 197 20.65 -0.82 -15.43
N GLU A 198 20.56 -1.00 -16.75
CA GLU A 198 19.59 -0.25 -17.57
C GLU A 198 18.15 -0.53 -17.15
N LEU A 199 17.85 -1.82 -16.87
CA LEU A 199 16.52 -2.22 -16.39
C LEU A 199 16.20 -1.66 -15.00
N LYS A 200 17.17 -1.64 -14.08
CA LYS A 200 17.02 -1.01 -12.76
C LYS A 200 16.76 0.50 -12.88
N LYS A 201 17.53 1.17 -13.74
CA LYS A 201 17.31 2.60 -14.00
C LYS A 201 15.92 2.85 -14.57
N LYS A 202 15.45 1.97 -15.46
CA LYS A 202 14.12 2.07 -16.07
C LYS A 202 12.99 1.80 -15.08
N ALA A 203 13.20 0.86 -14.17
CA ALA A 203 12.24 0.51 -13.12
C ALA A 203 12.16 1.53 -11.97
N GLY A 204 13.11 2.48 -11.92
CA GLY A 204 13.21 3.40 -10.78
C GLY A 204 13.61 2.74 -9.46
N GLY A 205 13.91 1.41 -9.46
CA GLY A 205 14.20 0.64 -8.27
C GLY A 205 14.63 -0.80 -8.56
N ASN A 206 14.56 -1.65 -7.54
CA ASN A 206 14.99 -3.05 -7.64
C ASN A 206 13.91 -3.99 -8.20
N LEU A 207 12.65 -3.55 -8.26
CA LEU A 207 11.52 -4.39 -8.66
C LEU A 207 11.30 -4.37 -10.19
N ILE A 208 12.18 -5.04 -10.92
CA ILE A 208 12.11 -5.12 -12.38
C ILE A 208 11.01 -6.12 -12.79
N GLY A 209 10.04 -5.64 -13.57
CA GLY A 209 8.99 -6.43 -14.22
C GLY A 209 9.20 -6.57 -15.73
N ARG A 210 8.45 -7.47 -16.38
CA ARG A 210 8.44 -7.60 -17.86
C ARG A 210 8.09 -6.31 -18.61
N PRO A 211 7.23 -5.42 -18.07
CA PRO A 211 7.00 -4.09 -18.65
C PRO A 211 8.28 -3.31 -18.92
N HIS A 212 9.22 -3.29 -17.98
CA HIS A 212 10.49 -2.58 -18.13
C HIS A 212 11.39 -3.17 -19.23
N PHE A 213 11.35 -4.50 -19.41
CA PHE A 213 12.00 -5.15 -20.54
C PHE A 213 11.39 -4.71 -21.87
N ALA A 214 10.05 -4.73 -21.99
CA ALA A 214 9.33 -4.33 -23.20
C ALA A 214 9.64 -2.85 -23.56
N GLN A 215 9.60 -1.98 -22.56
CA GLN A 215 9.88 -0.56 -22.75
C GLN A 215 11.33 -0.33 -23.21
N LEU A 216 12.31 -1.00 -22.58
CA LEU A 216 13.71 -0.84 -22.96
C LEU A 216 14.00 -1.46 -24.34
N MET A 217 13.32 -2.55 -24.71
CA MET A 217 13.41 -3.13 -26.07
C MET A 217 12.87 -2.16 -27.12
N LEU A 218 11.77 -1.50 -26.84
CA LEU A 218 11.19 -0.47 -27.73
C LEU A 218 12.12 0.74 -27.88
N GLU A 219 12.64 1.28 -26.77
CA GLU A 219 13.54 2.43 -26.77
C GLU A 219 14.84 2.18 -27.53
N LYS A 220 15.32 0.94 -27.50
CA LYS A 220 16.51 0.53 -28.25
C LYS A 220 16.24 0.13 -29.71
N GLY A 221 15.00 0.22 -30.16
CA GLY A 221 14.60 -0.12 -31.52
C GLY A 221 14.70 -1.63 -31.82
N TYR A 222 14.61 -2.49 -30.83
CA TYR A 222 14.60 -3.93 -31.01
C TYR A 222 13.23 -4.49 -31.38
N VAL A 223 12.20 -3.71 -31.14
CA VAL A 223 10.78 -3.96 -31.50
C VAL A 223 10.14 -2.64 -31.91
N ASP A 224 9.08 -2.74 -32.72
CA ASP A 224 8.38 -1.56 -33.24
C ASP A 224 7.26 -1.09 -32.30
N SER A 225 6.85 -1.95 -31.34
CA SER A 225 5.85 -1.62 -30.36
C SER A 225 6.03 -2.38 -29.05
N TYR A 226 5.47 -1.80 -27.97
CA TYR A 226 5.39 -2.45 -26.66
C TYR A 226 4.65 -3.79 -26.74
N GLN A 227 3.56 -3.86 -27.51
CA GLN A 227 2.79 -5.08 -27.71
C GLN A 227 3.60 -6.15 -28.43
N GLU A 228 4.41 -5.79 -29.43
CA GLU A 228 5.29 -6.72 -30.12
C GLU A 228 6.31 -7.35 -29.18
N ALA A 229 6.90 -6.58 -28.25
CA ALA A 229 7.81 -7.10 -27.24
C ALA A 229 7.17 -8.23 -26.43
N PHE A 230 5.92 -8.05 -26.02
CA PHE A 230 5.18 -9.08 -25.31
C PHE A 230 4.87 -10.27 -26.20
N ASP A 231 4.33 -10.04 -27.40
CA ASP A 231 3.86 -11.11 -28.27
C ASP A 231 4.95 -12.03 -28.74
N ARG A 232 6.11 -11.49 -29.07
CA ARG A 232 7.24 -12.25 -29.60
C ARG A 232 8.17 -12.80 -28.54
N TYR A 233 8.33 -12.10 -27.38
CA TYR A 233 9.43 -12.39 -26.47
C TYR A 233 9.02 -12.63 -25.02
N LEU A 234 8.01 -11.93 -24.49
CA LEU A 234 7.79 -11.81 -23.03
C LEU A 234 6.54 -12.52 -22.50
N LYS A 235 5.53 -12.83 -23.35
CA LYS A 235 4.31 -13.54 -22.94
C LYS A 235 4.59 -15.02 -22.63
N LYS A 236 3.67 -15.66 -21.94
CA LYS A 236 3.75 -17.10 -21.63
C LYS A 236 3.95 -17.93 -22.91
N GLY A 237 4.98 -18.78 -22.89
CA GLY A 237 5.38 -19.60 -24.05
C GLY A 237 6.37 -18.92 -25.00
N ALA A 238 6.66 -17.63 -24.85
CA ALA A 238 7.66 -16.92 -25.65
C ALA A 238 9.10 -17.16 -25.12
N PRO A 239 10.16 -16.94 -25.95
CA PRO A 239 11.55 -17.32 -25.62
C PRO A 239 12.12 -16.75 -24.33
N LEU A 240 11.66 -15.55 -23.91
CA LEU A 240 12.14 -14.88 -22.69
C LEU A 240 11.20 -15.08 -21.51
N TYR A 241 10.09 -15.79 -21.70
CA TYR A 241 9.18 -16.02 -20.61
C TYR A 241 9.80 -16.90 -19.54
N MET A 242 9.81 -16.39 -18.32
CA MET A 242 10.16 -17.15 -17.13
C MET A 242 9.09 -16.94 -16.06
N ASN A 243 8.67 -18.03 -15.41
CA ASN A 243 7.69 -17.96 -14.34
C ASN A 243 8.18 -17.05 -13.21
N LYS A 244 7.27 -16.29 -12.63
CA LYS A 244 7.46 -15.57 -11.37
C LYS A 244 7.14 -16.55 -10.24
N LYS A 245 8.01 -16.67 -9.23
CA LYS A 245 7.62 -17.35 -7.99
C LYS A 245 6.58 -16.49 -7.29
N ARG A 246 5.51 -17.11 -6.86
CA ARG A 246 4.43 -16.50 -6.10
C ARG A 246 4.06 -17.40 -4.94
N LEU A 247 3.38 -16.86 -3.95
CA LEU A 247 2.79 -17.65 -2.88
C LEU A 247 1.44 -18.21 -3.32
N ASP A 248 1.10 -19.40 -2.87
CA ASP A 248 -0.28 -19.86 -2.95
C ASP A 248 -1.19 -18.89 -2.17
N PRO A 249 -2.45 -18.68 -2.59
CA PRO A 249 -3.34 -17.69 -1.96
C PRO A 249 -3.53 -17.91 -0.46
N ASP A 250 -3.63 -19.16 0.01
CA ASP A 250 -3.70 -19.50 1.43
C ASP A 250 -2.43 -19.07 2.19
N LYS A 251 -1.25 -19.25 1.57
CA LYS A 251 0.04 -18.85 2.17
C LYS A 251 0.23 -17.33 2.21
N ALA A 252 -0.27 -16.61 1.20
CA ALA A 252 -0.25 -15.16 1.22
C ALA A 252 -1.14 -14.60 2.34
N ILE A 253 -2.35 -15.15 2.50
CA ILE A 253 -3.28 -14.77 3.57
C ILE A 253 -2.71 -15.13 4.95
N GLU A 254 -2.21 -16.36 5.13
CA GLU A 254 -1.58 -16.81 6.36
C GLU A 254 -0.40 -15.92 6.78
N LEU A 255 0.42 -15.49 5.81
CA LEU A 255 1.58 -14.64 6.05
C LEU A 255 1.17 -13.26 6.59
N ILE A 256 0.13 -12.65 6.00
CA ILE A 256 -0.42 -11.37 6.45
C ILE A 256 -1.02 -11.49 7.86
N LEU A 257 -1.81 -12.55 8.11
CA LEU A 257 -2.40 -12.80 9.43
C LEU A 257 -1.34 -12.99 10.51
N ASN A 258 -0.27 -13.76 10.21
CA ASN A 258 0.83 -13.99 11.14
C ASN A 258 1.66 -12.74 11.42
N ALA A 259 1.60 -11.75 10.54
CA ALA A 259 2.17 -10.42 10.75
C ALA A 259 1.19 -9.46 11.46
N GLY A 260 0.07 -9.96 12.01
CA GLY A 260 -0.95 -9.17 12.70
C GLY A 260 -1.89 -8.40 11.76
N GLY A 261 -1.71 -8.51 10.45
CA GLY A 261 -2.41 -7.68 9.47
C GLY A 261 -3.79 -8.20 9.04
N PHE A 262 -4.46 -7.39 8.22
CA PHE A 262 -5.76 -7.67 7.61
C PHE A 262 -5.58 -8.03 6.14
N PRO A 263 -5.77 -9.31 5.73
CA PRO A 263 -5.72 -9.70 4.33
C PRO A 263 -6.99 -9.27 3.60
N VAL A 264 -6.82 -8.59 2.46
CA VAL A 264 -7.88 -8.03 1.63
C VAL A 264 -7.66 -8.43 0.18
N LEU A 265 -8.70 -8.87 -0.52
CA LEU A 265 -8.64 -9.16 -1.95
C LEU A 265 -8.55 -7.84 -2.73
N ALA A 266 -7.43 -7.62 -3.43
CA ALA A 266 -7.20 -6.45 -4.28
C ALA A 266 -7.96 -6.57 -5.60
N HIS A 267 -8.45 -5.43 -6.14
CA HIS A 267 -9.00 -5.27 -7.50
C HIS A 267 -9.56 -6.57 -8.12
N PRO A 268 -10.68 -7.16 -7.60
CA PRO A 268 -11.16 -8.50 -7.97
C PRO A 268 -11.37 -8.71 -9.46
N TYR A 269 -11.67 -7.66 -10.23
CA TYR A 269 -11.89 -7.71 -11.67
C TYR A 269 -10.65 -8.21 -12.45
N GLN A 270 -9.44 -8.01 -11.93
CA GLN A 270 -8.21 -8.45 -12.60
C GLN A 270 -8.04 -9.97 -12.59
N THR A 271 -8.82 -10.70 -11.80
CA THR A 271 -8.87 -12.17 -11.88
C THR A 271 -9.43 -12.66 -13.21
N GLN A 272 -10.16 -11.80 -13.93
CA GLN A 272 -10.83 -12.09 -15.21
C GLN A 272 -11.77 -13.31 -15.14
N LEU A 273 -12.32 -13.57 -13.96
CA LEU A 273 -13.31 -14.60 -13.74
C LEU A 273 -14.73 -14.09 -14.05
N ASN A 274 -15.62 -14.98 -14.46
CA ASN A 274 -17.04 -14.71 -14.44
C ASN A 274 -17.57 -14.65 -12.99
N ASP A 275 -18.83 -14.26 -12.80
CA ASP A 275 -19.40 -14.00 -11.49
C ASP A 275 -19.45 -15.24 -10.58
N GLU A 276 -19.79 -16.40 -11.13
CA GLU A 276 -19.89 -17.67 -10.38
C GLU A 276 -18.51 -18.15 -9.91
N ASP A 277 -17.52 -18.08 -10.79
CA ASP A 277 -16.15 -18.46 -10.47
C ASP A 277 -15.51 -17.48 -9.48
N LEU A 278 -15.78 -16.17 -9.62
CA LEU A 278 -15.29 -15.16 -8.68
C LEU A 278 -15.92 -15.33 -7.29
N HIS A 279 -17.22 -15.58 -7.23
CA HIS A 279 -17.91 -15.88 -5.97
C HIS A 279 -17.29 -17.11 -5.28
N SER A 280 -17.04 -18.18 -6.04
CA SER A 280 -16.40 -19.40 -5.56
C SER A 280 -14.97 -19.14 -5.07
N LEU A 281 -14.22 -18.29 -5.77
CA LEU A 281 -12.89 -17.85 -5.36
C LEU A 281 -12.96 -17.07 -4.04
N VAL A 282 -13.83 -16.07 -3.93
CA VAL A 282 -13.97 -15.25 -2.69
C VAL A 282 -14.33 -16.15 -1.51
N LYS A 283 -15.30 -17.05 -1.66
CA LYS A 283 -15.67 -18.03 -0.65
C LYS A 283 -14.47 -18.89 -0.19
N LYS A 284 -13.63 -19.31 -1.14
CA LYS A 284 -12.42 -20.08 -0.86
C LYS A 284 -11.39 -19.23 -0.10
N LEU A 285 -11.15 -17.96 -0.53
CA LEU A 285 -10.22 -17.06 0.16
C LEU A 285 -10.69 -16.75 1.60
N VAL A 286 -12.00 -16.59 1.80
CA VAL A 286 -12.59 -16.43 3.15
C VAL A 286 -12.31 -17.66 4.02
N SER A 287 -12.36 -18.87 3.47
CA SER A 287 -12.01 -20.08 4.24
C SER A 287 -10.53 -20.15 4.62
N TYR A 288 -9.66 -19.38 3.95
CA TYR A 288 -8.25 -19.21 4.30
C TYR A 288 -8.00 -18.07 5.30
N GLY A 289 -9.03 -17.27 5.62
CA GLY A 289 -8.95 -16.17 6.56
C GLY A 289 -8.92 -14.78 5.92
N LEU A 290 -9.33 -14.64 4.66
CA LEU A 290 -9.53 -13.32 4.04
C LEU A 290 -10.53 -12.51 4.88
N ARG A 291 -10.19 -11.24 5.16
CA ARG A 291 -11.00 -10.36 6.01
C ARG A 291 -11.66 -9.20 5.25
N GLY A 292 -11.20 -8.89 4.05
CA GLY A 292 -11.73 -7.75 3.30
C GLY A 292 -11.67 -7.94 1.79
N ILE A 293 -12.30 -7.00 1.10
CA ILE A 293 -12.32 -6.91 -0.36
C ILE A 293 -12.23 -5.44 -0.77
N GLU A 294 -11.43 -5.15 -1.76
CA GLU A 294 -11.33 -3.82 -2.37
C GLU A 294 -12.54 -3.59 -3.26
N VAL A 295 -13.49 -2.80 -2.76
CA VAL A 295 -14.76 -2.51 -3.44
C VAL A 295 -14.62 -1.27 -4.32
N PHE A 296 -14.02 -0.21 -3.75
CA PHE A 296 -13.79 1.03 -4.47
C PHE A 296 -12.37 1.04 -5.03
N TYR A 297 -12.30 1.03 -6.36
CA TYR A 297 -11.03 0.98 -7.08
C TYR A 297 -11.15 1.81 -8.36
N SER A 298 -10.05 2.46 -8.77
CA SER A 298 -10.03 3.43 -9.86
C SER A 298 -10.63 2.94 -11.19
N GLN A 299 -10.53 1.64 -11.46
CA GLN A 299 -11.01 1.02 -12.71
C GLN A 299 -12.26 0.13 -12.52
N HIS A 300 -12.89 0.14 -11.36
CA HIS A 300 -14.16 -0.55 -11.18
C HIS A 300 -15.32 0.26 -11.79
N THR A 301 -16.19 -0.42 -12.54
CA THR A 301 -17.46 0.16 -12.95
C THR A 301 -18.46 0.18 -11.80
N GLU A 302 -19.57 0.89 -11.96
CA GLU A 302 -20.64 0.91 -10.95
C GLU A 302 -21.20 -0.50 -10.70
N GLU A 303 -21.33 -1.32 -11.75
CA GLU A 303 -21.79 -2.72 -11.63
C GLU A 303 -20.80 -3.56 -10.84
N MET A 304 -19.49 -3.40 -11.09
CA MET A 304 -18.43 -4.09 -10.31
C MET A 304 -18.49 -3.67 -8.85
N THR A 305 -18.57 -2.36 -8.58
CA THR A 305 -18.67 -1.83 -7.22
C THR A 305 -19.87 -2.40 -6.49
N LYS A 306 -21.04 -2.41 -7.13
CA LYS A 306 -22.27 -3.00 -6.54
C LYS A 306 -22.09 -4.49 -6.24
N LYS A 307 -21.55 -5.27 -7.17
CA LYS A 307 -21.26 -6.69 -7.00
C LYS A 307 -20.32 -6.96 -5.82
N TYR A 308 -19.23 -6.19 -5.71
CA TYR A 308 -18.28 -6.40 -4.64
C TYR A 308 -18.81 -5.92 -3.28
N LEU A 309 -19.73 -4.96 -3.26
CA LEU A 309 -20.52 -4.64 -2.06
C LEU A 309 -21.42 -5.82 -1.63
N GLU A 310 -22.07 -6.50 -2.59
CA GLU A 310 -22.85 -7.70 -2.32
C GLU A 310 -21.97 -8.81 -1.71
N PHE A 311 -20.80 -9.05 -2.28
CA PHE A 311 -19.83 -10.02 -1.73
C PHE A 311 -19.34 -9.62 -0.33
N ALA A 312 -19.03 -8.33 -0.12
CA ALA A 312 -18.63 -7.83 1.21
C ALA A 312 -19.71 -8.11 2.26
N ASN A 313 -20.97 -7.88 1.92
CA ASN A 313 -22.11 -8.14 2.81
C ASN A 313 -22.32 -9.64 3.04
N GLU A 314 -22.32 -10.46 1.98
CA GLU A 314 -22.57 -11.91 2.04
C GLU A 314 -21.52 -12.62 2.91
N PHE A 315 -20.24 -12.30 2.67
CA PHE A 315 -19.12 -12.94 3.36
C PHE A 315 -18.65 -12.19 4.62
N ASN A 316 -19.38 -11.13 5.03
CA ASN A 316 -19.02 -10.27 6.17
C ASN A 316 -17.58 -9.75 6.10
N LEU A 317 -17.17 -9.27 4.91
CA LEU A 317 -15.86 -8.72 4.66
C LEU A 317 -15.82 -7.21 4.94
N PHE A 318 -14.65 -6.72 5.36
CA PHE A 318 -14.37 -5.29 5.38
C PHE A 318 -14.31 -4.75 3.94
N ILE A 319 -14.74 -3.50 3.80
CA ILE A 319 -14.68 -2.78 2.53
C ILE A 319 -13.46 -1.86 2.56
N THR A 320 -12.64 -1.90 1.52
CA THR A 320 -11.53 -0.98 1.33
C THR A 320 -11.64 -0.20 0.03
N ALA A 321 -10.82 0.85 -0.08
CA ALA A 321 -10.78 1.74 -1.23
C ALA A 321 -9.33 2.10 -1.56
N GLY A 322 -8.95 1.99 -2.82
CA GLY A 322 -7.62 2.37 -3.27
C GLY A 322 -7.56 2.61 -4.77
N SER A 323 -6.70 3.53 -5.17
CA SER A 323 -6.57 3.91 -6.57
C SER A 323 -5.67 2.98 -7.38
N ASP A 324 -4.75 2.28 -6.73
CA ASP A 324 -3.62 1.58 -7.35
C ASP A 324 -2.66 2.59 -8.05
N PHE A 325 -2.45 3.73 -7.36
CA PHE A 325 -1.62 4.82 -7.85
C PHE A 325 -0.16 4.39 -8.01
N HIS A 326 0.42 4.69 -9.19
CA HIS A 326 1.80 4.40 -9.55
C HIS A 326 2.58 5.65 -9.99
N GLY A 327 2.00 6.83 -9.80
CA GLY A 327 2.57 8.08 -10.31
C GLY A 327 2.63 8.11 -11.83
N ASP A 328 3.76 8.59 -12.37
CA ASP A 328 3.96 8.74 -13.82
C ASP A 328 3.97 7.41 -14.60
N ASN A 329 4.07 6.27 -13.91
CA ASN A 329 4.03 4.95 -14.54
C ASN A 329 2.60 4.52 -14.94
N LYS A 330 1.57 5.14 -14.33
CA LYS A 330 0.15 5.04 -14.70
C LYS A 330 -0.50 6.42 -14.62
N PRO A 331 -0.21 7.34 -15.56
CA PRO A 331 -0.62 8.75 -15.47
C PRO A 331 -2.14 8.96 -15.53
N GLU A 332 -2.90 7.95 -15.96
CA GLU A 332 -4.35 7.95 -15.98
C GLU A 332 -4.99 7.70 -14.61
N ILE A 333 -4.21 7.29 -13.62
CA ILE A 333 -4.69 6.99 -12.26
C ILE A 333 -4.28 8.13 -11.33
N GLU A 334 -5.29 8.82 -10.78
CA GLU A 334 -5.07 9.87 -9.80
C GLU A 334 -4.95 9.30 -8.37
N LEU A 335 -4.09 9.93 -7.57
CA LEU A 335 -3.97 9.63 -6.14
C LEU A 335 -5.20 10.10 -5.39
N GLY A 336 -5.80 9.21 -4.61
CA GLY A 336 -6.93 9.48 -3.73
C GLY A 336 -8.30 9.17 -4.36
N MET A 337 -9.18 8.63 -3.53
CA MET A 337 -10.55 8.26 -3.88
C MET A 337 -11.55 8.87 -2.91
N GLN A 338 -12.59 9.50 -3.43
CA GLN A 338 -13.69 10.02 -2.60
C GLN A 338 -14.69 8.92 -2.32
N VAL A 339 -14.77 8.47 -1.06
CA VAL A 339 -15.66 7.36 -0.64
C VAL A 339 -16.47 7.79 0.59
N PRO A 340 -17.78 7.45 0.68
CA PRO A 340 -18.54 7.69 1.89
C PRO A 340 -17.95 6.94 3.08
N TYR A 341 -17.70 7.64 4.19
CA TYR A 341 -17.11 7.08 5.42
C TYR A 341 -17.84 5.83 5.92
N THR A 342 -19.17 5.79 5.78
CA THR A 342 -19.99 4.68 6.24
C THR A 342 -19.61 3.31 5.69
N PHE A 343 -19.02 3.26 4.49
CA PHE A 343 -18.52 2.00 3.92
C PHE A 343 -17.19 1.55 4.56
N LEU A 344 -16.36 2.52 4.97
CA LEU A 344 -15.01 2.26 5.47
C LEU A 344 -14.95 2.17 7.00
N GLN A 345 -15.98 2.67 7.69
CA GLN A 345 -16.00 2.81 9.14
C GLN A 345 -15.60 1.52 9.85
N LYS A 346 -16.17 0.38 9.44
CA LYS A 346 -15.89 -0.92 10.05
C LYS A 346 -14.42 -1.30 9.96
N PHE A 347 -13.78 -1.07 8.81
CA PHE A 347 -12.36 -1.33 8.60
C PHE A 347 -11.49 -0.36 9.40
N LEU A 348 -11.78 0.95 9.33
CA LEU A 348 -11.00 1.99 9.99
C LEU A 348 -11.05 1.92 11.52
N CYS A 349 -12.07 1.29 12.10
CA CYS A 349 -12.15 1.06 13.54
C CYS A 349 -11.32 -0.16 14.00
N GLU A 350 -10.91 -1.02 13.09
CA GLU A 350 -10.16 -2.26 13.40
C GLU A 350 -8.64 -2.09 13.20
N ILE A 351 -8.23 -1.14 12.36
CA ILE A 351 -6.83 -0.79 12.14
C ILE A 351 -6.44 0.41 13.03
#